data_e31f0d60ac84dd3db3f51b948f7f3839
#
_entry.id   e31f0d60ac84dd3db3f51b948f7f3839
#
_cell.length_a   1.000
_cell.length_b   1.000
_cell.length_c   1.000
_cell.angle_alpha   90.00
_cell.angle_beta   90.00
_cell.angle_gamma   90.00
#
_symmetry.space_group_name_H-M   'P 1'
#
loop_
_entity.id
_entity.type
_entity.pdbx_description
1 polymer ?
#
loop_
_entity_poly.entity_id
_entity_poly.type
_entity_poly.pdbx_seq_one_letter_code
_entity_poly.pdbx_strand_id
1 'polypeptide(L)'
;MKKNNKGFTLIELLVVVAIIGILAAVGVVAYSGYTSGAKKSASKSNQAADVKYVASELQKCVVNGDDSAKLMASTSGATCGARTTDATLRTAIIESLADFKNPHSTSDPAVVSGTGNPKKGQTFVGVASQVVTIKTCFTDGSSGSPCSGTNIITGTINVE
;
A
#
# COMPACT_ATOMS: atom_id res chain seq x y z
N MET A 1 -15.90 65.12 3.30
CA MET A 1 -16.60 63.82 3.30
C MET A 1 -16.18 63.01 4.51
N LYS A 2 -17.07 62.80 5.51
CA LYS A 2 -16.80 61.91 6.67
C LYS A 2 -16.92 60.45 6.22
N LYS A 3 -15.81 59.69 6.21
CA LYS A 3 -15.85 58.25 6.04
C LYS A 3 -16.47 57.63 7.30
N ASN A 4 -17.66 57.03 7.16
CA ASN A 4 -18.28 56.21 8.22
C ASN A 4 -17.48 54.89 8.31
N ASN A 5 -16.52 54.82 9.21
CA ASN A 5 -15.87 53.59 9.59
C ASN A 5 -16.86 52.79 10.49
N LYS A 6 -17.64 51.92 9.91
CA LYS A 6 -18.44 50.96 10.68
C LYS A 6 -17.47 49.87 11.17
N GLY A 7 -17.17 49.86 12.45
CA GLY A 7 -16.40 48.80 13.09
C GLY A 7 -17.27 47.54 13.32
N PHE A 8 -16.64 46.37 13.35
CA PHE A 8 -17.28 45.13 13.73
C PHE A 8 -17.69 45.14 15.21
N THR A 9 -18.86 44.59 15.50
CA THR A 9 -19.30 44.42 16.89
C THR A 9 -18.64 43.18 17.51
N LEU A 10 -18.43 43.19 18.81
CA LEU A 10 -17.83 42.09 19.55
C LEU A 10 -18.71 40.81 19.41
N ILE A 11 -20.03 40.97 19.36
CA ILE A 11 -20.96 39.82 19.22
C ILE A 11 -20.89 39.20 17.82
N GLU A 12 -20.72 40.01 16.76
CA GLU A 12 -20.54 39.47 15.39
C GLU A 12 -19.29 38.60 15.28
N LEU A 13 -18.18 39.07 15.91
CA LEU A 13 -16.96 38.26 15.93
C LEU A 13 -17.11 36.96 16.73
N LEU A 14 -17.77 37.06 17.90
CA LEU A 14 -17.96 35.91 18.78
C LEU A 14 -18.82 34.80 18.13
N VAL A 15 -19.89 35.20 17.45
CA VAL A 15 -20.76 34.23 16.73
C VAL A 15 -20.01 33.55 15.60
N VAL A 16 -19.19 34.31 14.83
CA VAL A 16 -18.42 33.75 13.72
C VAL A 16 -17.40 32.71 14.21
N VAL A 17 -16.63 33.04 15.27
CA VAL A 17 -15.64 32.07 15.79
C VAL A 17 -16.32 30.83 16.41
N ALA A 18 -17.49 31.00 17.03
CA ALA A 18 -18.26 29.87 17.56
C ALA A 18 -18.71 28.91 16.42
N ILE A 19 -19.23 29.45 15.32
CA ILE A 19 -19.65 28.64 14.16
C ILE A 19 -18.45 27.95 13.52
N ILE A 20 -17.33 28.65 13.30
CA ILE A 20 -16.11 28.07 12.75
C ILE A 20 -15.60 26.95 13.66
N GLY A 21 -15.62 27.16 14.98
CA GLY A 21 -15.21 26.13 15.96
C GLY A 21 -16.01 24.85 15.86
N ILE A 22 -17.34 24.95 15.75
CA ILE A 22 -18.22 23.79 15.60
C ILE A 22 -17.95 23.08 14.26
N LEU A 23 -17.88 23.84 13.16
CA LEU A 23 -17.64 23.26 11.83
C LEU A 23 -16.25 22.59 11.75
N ALA A 24 -15.22 23.20 12.35
CA ALA A 24 -13.90 22.61 12.40
C ALA A 24 -13.88 21.28 13.18
N ALA A 25 -14.55 21.23 14.34
CA ALA A 25 -14.61 20.01 15.15
C ALA A 25 -15.25 18.84 14.39
N VAL A 26 -16.39 19.07 13.73
CA VAL A 26 -17.08 18.04 12.93
C VAL A 26 -16.27 17.67 11.68
N GLY A 27 -15.67 18.69 11.01
CA GLY A 27 -14.87 18.50 9.81
C GLY A 27 -13.65 17.61 10.03
N VAL A 28 -12.91 17.79 11.12
CA VAL A 28 -11.72 16.97 11.44
C VAL A 28 -12.08 15.50 11.64
N VAL A 29 -13.17 15.20 12.35
CA VAL A 29 -13.60 13.81 12.57
C VAL A 29 -14.02 13.14 11.27
N ALA A 30 -14.83 13.82 10.44
CA ALA A 30 -15.27 13.30 9.16
C ALA A 30 -14.08 13.08 8.20
N TYR A 31 -13.13 14.03 8.14
CA TYR A 31 -11.94 13.92 7.30
C TYR A 31 -11.02 12.77 7.71
N SER A 32 -10.81 12.56 9.00
CA SER A 32 -9.98 11.45 9.49
C SER A 32 -10.59 10.08 9.15
N GLY A 33 -11.90 9.92 9.26
CA GLY A 33 -12.61 8.72 8.85
C GLY A 33 -12.50 8.44 7.35
N TYR A 34 -12.68 9.47 6.53
CA TYR A 34 -12.55 9.36 5.07
C TYR A 34 -11.13 8.97 4.65
N THR A 35 -10.11 9.64 5.19
CA THR A 35 -8.71 9.33 4.85
C THR A 35 -8.30 7.94 5.29
N SER A 36 -8.76 7.45 6.43
CA SER A 36 -8.53 6.07 6.87
C SER A 36 -9.16 5.06 5.91
N GLY A 37 -10.41 5.29 5.50
CA GLY A 37 -11.09 4.47 4.49
C GLY A 37 -10.38 4.45 3.14
N ALA A 38 -9.92 5.60 2.66
CA ALA A 38 -9.17 5.74 1.42
C ALA A 38 -7.85 4.96 1.45
N LYS A 39 -7.07 5.08 2.54
CA LYS A 39 -5.81 4.33 2.73
C LYS A 39 -6.04 2.83 2.75
N LYS A 40 -7.11 2.36 3.41
CA LYS A 40 -7.52 0.96 3.43
C LYS A 40 -7.85 0.44 2.03
N SER A 41 -8.61 1.21 1.25
CA SER A 41 -8.95 0.89 -0.13
C SER A 41 -7.71 0.85 -1.02
N ALA A 42 -6.80 1.82 -0.87
CA ALA A 42 -5.53 1.87 -1.60
C ALA A 42 -4.66 0.64 -1.32
N SER A 43 -4.54 0.21 -0.05
CA SER A 43 -3.78 -1.01 0.30
C SER A 43 -4.36 -2.27 -0.37
N LYS A 44 -5.69 -2.38 -0.43
CA LYS A 44 -6.35 -3.50 -1.10
C LYS A 44 -6.15 -3.47 -2.62
N SER A 45 -6.21 -2.29 -3.22
CA SER A 45 -5.96 -2.10 -4.65
C SER A 45 -4.52 -2.43 -5.01
N ASN A 46 -3.55 -1.99 -4.21
CA ASN A 46 -2.14 -2.33 -4.40
C ASN A 46 -1.94 -3.83 -4.39
N GLN A 47 -2.47 -4.53 -3.38
CA GLN A 47 -2.35 -5.98 -3.29
C GLN A 47 -2.93 -6.69 -4.53
N ALA A 48 -4.09 -6.26 -5.01
CA ALA A 48 -4.68 -6.85 -6.20
C ALA A 48 -3.83 -6.58 -7.46
N ALA A 49 -3.19 -5.41 -7.55
CA ALA A 49 -2.27 -5.07 -8.62
C ALA A 49 -0.98 -5.91 -8.53
N ASP A 50 -0.40 -6.05 -7.34
CA ASP A 50 0.80 -6.84 -7.09
C ASP A 50 0.60 -8.30 -7.54
N VAL A 51 -0.50 -8.94 -7.10
CA VAL A 51 -0.81 -10.33 -7.47
C VAL A 51 -0.98 -10.48 -8.98
N LYS A 52 -1.71 -9.57 -9.62
CA LYS A 52 -1.92 -9.63 -11.08
C LYS A 52 -0.63 -9.41 -11.85
N TYR A 53 0.19 -8.45 -11.43
CA TYR A 53 1.47 -8.17 -12.07
C TYR A 53 2.39 -9.39 -11.99
N VAL A 54 2.61 -9.92 -10.80
CA VAL A 54 3.48 -11.09 -10.59
C VAL A 54 2.98 -12.29 -11.38
N ALA A 55 1.67 -12.58 -11.36
CA ALA A 55 1.10 -13.67 -12.12
C ALA A 55 1.32 -13.51 -13.64
N SER A 56 1.12 -12.28 -14.16
CA SER A 56 1.31 -12.01 -15.59
C SER A 56 2.78 -12.14 -16.02
N GLU A 57 3.72 -11.71 -15.18
CA GLU A 57 5.14 -11.82 -15.48
C GLU A 57 5.63 -13.27 -15.46
N LEU A 58 5.17 -14.06 -14.49
CA LEU A 58 5.48 -15.50 -14.46
C LEU A 58 4.88 -16.23 -15.67
N GLN A 59 3.64 -15.90 -16.05
CA GLN A 59 3.01 -16.47 -17.22
C GLN A 59 3.75 -16.14 -18.53
N LYS A 60 4.31 -14.93 -18.64
CA LYS A 60 5.17 -14.60 -19.81
C LYS A 60 6.37 -15.52 -19.93
N CYS A 61 6.99 -15.88 -18.82
CA CYS A 61 8.12 -16.82 -18.84
C CYS A 61 7.68 -18.22 -19.34
N VAL A 62 6.51 -18.68 -18.92
CA VAL A 62 5.96 -19.98 -19.38
C VAL A 62 5.65 -19.96 -20.87
N VAL A 63 4.98 -18.90 -21.34
CA VAL A 63 4.56 -18.78 -22.75
C VAL A 63 5.75 -18.60 -23.69
N ASN A 64 6.74 -17.81 -23.31
CA ASN A 64 7.91 -17.54 -24.16
C ASN A 64 8.86 -18.72 -24.24
N GLY A 65 8.91 -19.59 -23.24
CA GLY A 65 9.81 -20.75 -23.18
C GLY A 65 11.30 -20.40 -23.21
N ASP A 66 11.64 -19.13 -23.03
CA ASP A 66 13.01 -18.65 -23.04
C ASP A 66 13.50 -18.40 -21.61
N ASP A 67 14.27 -19.33 -21.10
CA ASP A 67 14.83 -19.25 -19.75
C ASP A 67 15.87 -18.12 -19.59
N SER A 68 16.40 -17.57 -20.67
CA SER A 68 17.32 -16.43 -20.67
C SER A 68 16.61 -15.09 -20.64
N ALA A 69 15.31 -15.06 -20.95
CA ALA A 69 14.50 -13.85 -20.92
C ALA A 69 14.46 -13.23 -19.51
N LYS A 70 14.47 -11.90 -19.45
CA LYS A 70 14.43 -11.17 -18.19
C LYS A 70 13.14 -11.44 -17.43
N LEU A 71 13.29 -11.84 -16.15
CA LEU A 71 12.18 -12.04 -15.24
C LEU A 71 11.80 -10.71 -14.59
N MET A 72 10.62 -10.20 -14.91
CA MET A 72 10.08 -8.95 -14.35
C MET A 72 10.97 -7.71 -14.65
N ALA A 73 10.62 -6.57 -14.11
CA ALA A 73 11.44 -5.34 -14.19
C ALA A 73 12.52 -5.30 -13.09
N SER A 74 13.12 -6.47 -12.76
CA SER A 74 14.13 -6.54 -11.70
C SER A 74 15.46 -5.93 -12.12
N THR A 75 16.16 -5.31 -11.18
CA THR A 75 17.52 -4.76 -11.37
C THR A 75 18.59 -5.81 -11.10
N SER A 76 18.27 -6.88 -10.41
CA SER A 76 19.18 -8.00 -10.08
C SER A 76 19.56 -8.87 -11.28
N GLY A 77 18.97 -8.62 -12.46
CA GLY A 77 19.24 -9.41 -13.67
C GLY A 77 18.66 -10.82 -13.63
N ALA A 78 17.65 -11.07 -12.80
CA ALA A 78 16.99 -12.36 -12.73
C ALA A 78 16.36 -12.73 -14.08
N THR A 79 16.51 -13.99 -14.49
CA THR A 79 15.97 -14.55 -15.74
C THR A 79 14.82 -15.50 -15.47
N CYS A 80 14.06 -15.82 -16.50
CA CYS A 80 12.94 -16.77 -16.42
C CYS A 80 13.37 -18.14 -15.90
N GLY A 81 14.58 -18.62 -16.26
CA GLY A 81 15.14 -19.87 -15.73
C GLY A 81 15.38 -19.85 -14.21
N ALA A 82 15.64 -18.67 -13.65
CA ALA A 82 15.85 -18.50 -12.22
C ALA A 82 14.53 -18.47 -11.40
N ARG A 83 13.37 -18.52 -12.05
CA ARG A 83 12.04 -18.50 -11.37
C ARG A 83 11.84 -19.69 -10.42
N THR A 84 12.55 -20.79 -10.66
CA THR A 84 12.49 -21.98 -9.82
C THR A 84 13.27 -21.84 -8.50
N THR A 85 14.11 -20.80 -8.36
CA THR A 85 14.88 -20.51 -7.14
C THR A 85 14.11 -19.53 -6.27
N ASP A 86 13.59 -19.98 -5.15
CA ASP A 86 12.74 -19.19 -4.25
C ASP A 86 13.35 -17.84 -3.86
N ALA A 87 14.66 -17.81 -3.56
CA ALA A 87 15.34 -16.57 -3.15
C ALA A 87 15.43 -15.55 -4.30
N THR A 88 15.81 -15.99 -5.50
CA THR A 88 15.97 -15.14 -6.69
C THR A 88 14.61 -14.59 -7.12
N LEU A 89 13.60 -15.45 -7.18
CA LEU A 89 12.24 -15.05 -7.54
C LEU A 89 11.69 -14.01 -6.56
N ARG A 90 11.85 -14.24 -5.25
CA ARG A 90 11.43 -13.27 -4.23
C ARG A 90 12.09 -11.92 -4.39
N THR A 91 13.41 -11.89 -4.64
CA THR A 91 14.15 -10.65 -4.85
C THR A 91 13.66 -9.92 -6.09
N ALA A 92 13.48 -10.61 -7.21
CA ALA A 92 12.96 -10.03 -8.45
C ALA A 92 11.57 -9.42 -8.28
N ILE A 93 10.68 -10.09 -7.53
CA ILE A 93 9.34 -9.56 -7.23
C ILE A 93 9.45 -8.26 -6.41
N ILE A 94 10.24 -8.25 -5.34
CA ILE A 94 10.37 -7.08 -4.46
C ILE A 94 10.94 -5.88 -5.23
N GLU A 95 11.97 -6.09 -6.04
CA GLU A 95 12.58 -5.04 -6.86
C GLU A 95 11.58 -4.48 -7.89
N SER A 96 10.81 -5.34 -8.53
CA SER A 96 9.84 -4.92 -9.53
C SER A 96 8.63 -4.15 -8.95
N LEU A 97 8.37 -4.33 -7.66
CA LEU A 97 7.31 -3.64 -6.91
C LEU A 97 7.83 -2.48 -6.07
N ALA A 98 9.10 -2.07 -6.22
CA ALA A 98 9.72 -1.03 -5.39
C ALA A 98 9.07 0.36 -5.54
N ASP A 99 8.44 0.63 -6.68
CA ASP A 99 7.74 1.89 -6.94
C ASP A 99 6.41 2.04 -6.18
N PHE A 100 5.87 0.94 -5.67
CA PHE A 100 4.66 0.99 -4.85
C PHE A 100 4.93 1.75 -3.55
N LYS A 101 3.94 2.54 -3.14
CA LYS A 101 4.04 3.34 -1.90
C LYS A 101 3.11 2.79 -0.84
N ASN A 102 3.59 2.80 0.40
CA ASN A 102 2.75 2.46 1.55
C ASN A 102 1.72 3.58 1.79
N PRO A 103 0.40 3.33 1.66
CA PRO A 103 -0.62 4.37 1.86
C PRO A 103 -0.70 4.90 3.29
N HIS A 104 -0.15 4.16 4.25
CA HIS A 104 -0.22 4.49 5.67
C HIS A 104 1.06 5.12 6.23
N SER A 105 2.19 4.96 5.54
CA SER A 105 3.49 5.46 6.00
C SER A 105 4.36 5.86 4.82
N THR A 106 4.98 7.03 4.89
CA THR A 106 5.94 7.50 3.88
C THR A 106 7.36 7.03 4.15
N SER A 107 7.64 6.59 5.38
CA SER A 107 8.96 6.12 5.82
C SER A 107 9.14 4.60 5.67
N ASP A 108 8.04 3.84 5.73
CA ASP A 108 8.10 2.39 5.62
C ASP A 108 7.96 1.95 4.15
N PRO A 109 8.79 1.01 3.67
CA PRO A 109 8.64 0.46 2.33
C PRO A 109 7.27 -0.22 2.19
N ALA A 110 6.69 -0.12 0.98
CA ALA A 110 5.41 -0.75 0.70
C ALA A 110 5.53 -2.27 0.60
N VAL A 111 6.61 -2.75 -0.03
CA VAL A 111 6.84 -4.17 -0.29
C VAL A 111 8.14 -4.63 0.35
N VAL A 112 8.11 -5.73 1.08
CA VAL A 112 9.27 -6.31 1.76
C VAL A 112 9.23 -7.84 1.72
N SER A 113 10.39 -8.47 1.91
CA SER A 113 10.46 -9.91 2.08
C SER A 113 9.92 -10.33 3.44
N GLY A 114 9.14 -11.41 3.48
CA GLY A 114 8.67 -11.95 4.74
C GLY A 114 7.69 -13.11 4.57
N THR A 115 7.61 -13.95 5.59
CA THR A 115 6.66 -15.06 5.69
C THR A 115 5.62 -14.84 6.78
N GLY A 116 5.88 -13.90 7.69
CA GLY A 116 5.00 -13.55 8.80
C GLY A 116 3.83 -12.65 8.38
N ASN A 117 3.44 -11.77 9.28
CA ASN A 117 2.39 -10.80 9.05
C ASN A 117 3.00 -9.41 8.79
N PRO A 118 2.59 -8.73 7.71
CA PRO A 118 3.07 -7.39 7.40
C PRO A 118 2.58 -6.36 8.41
N LYS A 119 3.28 -5.24 8.49
CA LYS A 119 2.81 -4.05 9.18
C LYS A 119 1.75 -3.33 8.35
N LYS A 120 1.06 -2.39 8.96
CA LYS A 120 0.03 -1.56 8.32
C LYS A 120 0.48 -0.95 6.99
N GLY A 121 -0.24 -1.24 5.93
CA GLY A 121 0.04 -0.78 4.58
C GLY A 121 1.20 -1.46 3.88
N GLN A 122 1.90 -2.39 4.53
CA GLN A 122 2.96 -3.18 3.92
C GLN A 122 2.43 -4.44 3.26
N THR A 123 3.13 -4.85 2.23
CA THR A 123 2.97 -6.13 1.54
C THR A 123 4.19 -7.00 1.79
N PHE A 124 4.00 -8.20 2.31
CA PHE A 124 5.04 -9.21 2.41
C PHE A 124 4.99 -10.14 1.20
N VAL A 125 6.16 -10.36 0.61
CA VAL A 125 6.37 -11.34 -0.45
C VAL A 125 7.17 -12.50 0.12
N GLY A 126 6.55 -13.66 0.18
CA GLY A 126 7.15 -14.94 0.51
C GLY A 126 7.17 -15.84 -0.72
N VAL A 127 8.25 -16.61 -0.90
CA VAL A 127 8.33 -17.65 -1.92
C VAL A 127 8.83 -18.91 -1.21
N ALA A 128 8.09 -20.01 -1.36
CA ALA A 128 8.45 -21.31 -0.81
C ALA A 128 7.87 -22.43 -1.67
N SER A 129 8.70 -23.38 -2.03
CA SER A 129 8.29 -24.58 -2.84
C SER A 129 7.54 -24.19 -4.12
N GLN A 130 8.02 -23.17 -4.82
CA GLN A 130 7.43 -22.63 -6.06
C GLN A 130 6.02 -22.04 -5.87
N VAL A 131 5.70 -21.62 -4.66
CA VAL A 131 4.48 -20.87 -4.37
C VAL A 131 4.85 -19.47 -3.91
N VAL A 132 4.40 -18.46 -4.67
CA VAL A 132 4.49 -17.06 -4.27
C VAL A 132 3.31 -16.71 -3.39
N THR A 133 3.57 -16.21 -2.20
CA THR A 133 2.55 -15.74 -1.25
C THR A 133 2.71 -14.24 -1.06
N ILE A 134 1.68 -13.47 -1.37
CA ILE A 134 1.63 -12.03 -1.22
C ILE A 134 0.60 -11.69 -0.14
N LYS A 135 1.07 -11.15 0.99
CA LYS A 135 0.22 -10.77 2.13
C LYS A 135 0.26 -9.27 2.34
N THR A 136 -0.89 -8.61 2.34
CA THR A 136 -0.98 -7.17 2.57
C THR A 136 -1.86 -6.85 3.78
N CYS A 137 -1.35 -6.02 4.67
CA CYS A 137 -2.12 -5.46 5.77
C CYS A 137 -2.84 -4.19 5.32
N PHE A 138 -4.16 -4.15 5.46
CA PHE A 138 -4.99 -3.04 4.98
C PHE A 138 -5.69 -2.24 6.07
N THR A 139 -5.63 -2.65 7.33
CA THR A 139 -6.29 -1.93 8.43
C THR A 139 -5.37 -1.65 9.60
N ASP A 140 -5.97 -1.06 10.62
CA ASP A 140 -5.32 -0.56 11.80
C ASP A 140 -4.83 -1.68 12.74
N GLY A 141 -3.56 -2.08 12.56
CA GLY A 141 -2.75 -2.55 13.67
C GLY A 141 -2.17 -1.33 14.38
N SER A 142 -1.75 -1.45 15.62
CA SER A 142 -0.95 -0.42 16.29
C SER A 142 0.24 -0.07 15.41
N SER A 143 0.58 1.22 15.30
CA SER A 143 1.71 1.66 14.50
C SER A 143 2.96 0.87 14.89
N GLY A 144 3.59 0.21 13.92
CA GLY A 144 4.80 -0.59 14.13
C GLY A 144 4.60 -2.07 14.46
N SER A 145 3.41 -2.51 14.83
CA SER A 145 3.12 -3.92 15.09
C SER A 145 2.62 -4.68 13.85
N PRO A 146 2.92 -5.98 13.73
CA PRO A 146 2.33 -6.81 12.67
C PRO A 146 0.81 -6.87 12.77
N CYS A 147 0.15 -6.91 11.64
CA CYS A 147 -1.30 -7.09 11.58
C CYS A 147 -1.70 -8.52 11.94
N SER A 148 -2.94 -8.73 12.34
CA SER A 148 -3.47 -10.05 12.69
C SER A 148 -4.80 -10.34 12.00
N GLY A 149 -5.06 -11.62 11.77
CA GLY A 149 -6.36 -12.17 11.40
C GLY A 149 -6.96 -11.54 10.14
N THR A 150 -8.17 -11.04 10.28
CA THR A 150 -9.01 -10.50 9.20
C THR A 150 -8.48 -9.21 8.55
N ASN A 151 -7.42 -8.64 9.08
CA ASN A 151 -6.81 -7.40 8.58
C ASN A 151 -5.75 -7.63 7.48
N ILE A 152 -5.56 -8.88 7.09
CA ILE A 152 -4.60 -9.30 6.06
C ILE A 152 -5.36 -9.88 4.87
N ILE A 153 -4.98 -9.46 3.68
CA ILE A 153 -5.37 -10.12 2.44
C ILE A 153 -4.18 -10.96 1.96
N THR A 154 -4.44 -12.19 1.58
CA THR A 154 -3.42 -13.10 1.05
C THR A 154 -3.79 -13.47 -0.39
N GLY A 155 -2.83 -13.35 -1.29
CA GLY A 155 -2.85 -13.90 -2.64
C GLY A 155 -1.76 -14.95 -2.78
N THR A 156 -2.03 -16.03 -3.50
CA THR A 156 -1.08 -17.09 -3.81
C THR A 156 -1.00 -17.32 -5.31
N ILE A 157 0.20 -17.55 -5.81
CA ILE A 157 0.47 -17.83 -7.23
C ILE A 157 1.41 -19.03 -7.28
N ASN A 158 1.02 -20.06 -8.02
CA ASN A 158 1.90 -21.21 -8.28
C ASN A 158 2.86 -20.84 -9.41
N VAL A 159 4.11 -21.20 -9.27
CA VAL A 159 5.15 -21.06 -10.29
C VAL A 159 5.20 -22.38 -11.06
N GLU A 160 4.90 -22.35 -12.35
CA GLU A 160 4.96 -23.47 -13.25
C GLU A 160 6.30 -23.54 -14.00
#